data_fd2473849e44a6a9dd7e29ed134d396b
#
_entry.id   fd2473849e44a6a9dd7e29ed134d396b
#
_cell.length_a   1.000
_cell.length_b   1.000
_cell.length_c   1.000
_cell.angle_alpha   90.00
_cell.angle_beta   90.00
_cell.angle_gamma   90.00
#
_symmetry.space_group_name_H-M   'P 1'
#
loop_
_entity.id
_entity.type
_entity.pdbx_description
1 polymer ?
#
loop_
_entity_poly.entity_id
_entity_poly.type
_entity_poly.pdbx_seq_one_letter_code
_entity_poly.pdbx_strand_id
1 'polypeptide(L)'
;AHGYGRPYNYIELPDEDGLFELRDVPHGTLTREFYKSKISDNWEKLIVYLPPCVPSAGLPVLYLQHGFGESEISWSTTGKVNLLMDNLIAAGKIKPFAIVMGNGMVKQRIDGELKLNRALYGQMLVEEILPMIEKKYQFGGSKEKRGMAGLSMGSVQTTRIICEHPE
;
A
#
# COMPACT_ATOMS: atom_id res chain seq x y z
N ALA A 1 -7.44 15.71 2.73
CA ALA A 1 -6.75 14.64 3.48
C ALA A 1 -7.64 14.09 4.59
N HIS A 2 -7.42 12.86 4.98
CA HIS A 2 -8.13 12.18 6.07
C HIS A 2 -7.12 11.57 7.03
N GLY A 3 -7.30 11.84 8.31
CA GLY A 3 -6.52 11.21 9.36
C GLY A 3 -7.32 11.16 10.66
N TYR A 4 -7.06 10.16 11.50
CA TYR A 4 -7.79 9.93 12.73
C TYR A 4 -9.32 9.85 12.54
N GLY A 5 -9.77 9.35 11.37
CA GLY A 5 -11.18 9.23 11.02
C GLY A 5 -11.89 10.57 10.72
N ARG A 6 -11.16 11.66 10.53
CA ARG A 6 -11.70 13.00 10.23
C ARG A 6 -11.04 13.59 8.99
N PRO A 7 -11.79 14.35 8.16
CA PRO A 7 -11.18 15.19 7.14
C PRO A 7 -10.42 16.34 7.82
N TYR A 8 -9.27 16.71 7.26
CA TYR A 8 -8.52 17.90 7.65
C TYR A 8 -7.96 18.63 6.44
N ASN A 9 -7.74 19.91 6.59
CA ASN A 9 -7.10 20.74 5.58
C ASN A 9 -5.60 20.54 5.64
N TYR A 10 -4.93 20.66 4.49
CA TYR A 10 -3.49 20.69 4.39
C TYR A 10 -3.07 21.71 3.32
N ILE A 11 -1.86 22.18 3.43
CA ILE A 11 -1.24 23.09 2.47
C ILE A 11 -0.12 22.32 1.79
N GLU A 12 -0.07 22.36 0.47
CA GLU A 12 1.04 21.84 -0.30
C GLU A 12 2.03 22.97 -0.52
N LEU A 13 3.27 22.75 -0.14
CA LEU A 13 4.38 23.64 -0.47
C LEU A 13 4.99 23.18 -1.80
N PRO A 14 5.53 24.12 -2.60
CA PRO A 14 6.25 23.77 -3.82
C PRO A 14 7.38 22.78 -3.52
N ASP A 15 7.50 21.77 -4.37
CA ASP A 15 8.61 20.81 -4.34
C ASP A 15 9.72 21.33 -5.26
N GLU A 16 10.84 21.78 -4.68
CA GLU A 16 11.97 22.36 -5.44
C GLU A 16 12.52 21.40 -6.49
N ASP A 17 12.53 20.09 -6.18
CA ASP A 17 12.97 19.05 -7.12
C ASP A 17 11.85 18.61 -8.08
N GLY A 18 10.60 18.98 -7.81
CA GLY A 18 9.40 18.62 -8.57
C GLY A 18 9.14 17.12 -8.61
N LEU A 19 9.62 16.35 -7.63
CA LEU A 19 9.49 14.89 -7.61
C LEU A 19 8.04 14.44 -7.33
N PHE A 20 7.28 15.26 -6.61
CA PHE A 20 5.88 15.00 -6.26
C PHE A 20 4.89 15.75 -7.16
N GLU A 21 5.38 16.38 -8.22
CA GLU A 21 4.53 17.11 -9.17
C GLU A 21 4.13 16.21 -10.35
N LEU A 22 2.99 16.52 -10.95
CA LEU A 22 2.56 15.90 -12.20
C LEU A 22 3.45 16.43 -13.33
N ARG A 23 4.25 15.57 -13.94
CA ARG A 23 5.16 15.86 -15.06
C ARG A 23 4.67 15.19 -16.34
N ASP A 24 5.13 15.67 -17.47
CA ASP A 24 4.90 15.04 -18.79
C ASP A 24 5.83 13.84 -18.97
N VAL A 25 5.52 12.76 -18.28
CA VAL A 25 6.20 11.46 -18.31
C VAL A 25 5.18 10.33 -18.37
N PRO A 26 5.54 9.12 -18.78
CA PRO A 26 4.62 7.99 -18.65
C PRO A 26 4.18 7.77 -17.20
N HIS A 27 2.87 7.62 -17.00
CA HIS A 27 2.29 7.40 -15.67
C HIS A 27 1.84 5.97 -15.47
N GLY A 28 2.07 5.48 -14.24
CA GLY A 28 1.56 4.22 -13.76
C GLY A 28 0.04 4.27 -13.46
N THR A 29 -0.50 3.17 -13.02
CA THR A 29 -1.92 3.06 -12.67
C THR A 29 -2.10 2.85 -11.17
N LEU A 30 -3.18 3.44 -10.63
CA LEU A 30 -3.68 3.16 -9.29
C LEU A 30 -4.99 2.39 -9.41
N THR A 31 -4.99 1.13 -8.98
CA THR A 31 -6.17 0.28 -9.00
C THR A 31 -6.66 0.06 -7.57
N ARG A 32 -7.95 0.32 -7.34
CA ARG A 32 -8.58 -0.04 -6.07
C ARG A 32 -9.14 -1.45 -6.14
N GLU A 33 -8.70 -2.29 -5.20
CA GLU A 33 -9.15 -3.66 -5.05
C GLU A 33 -10.08 -3.79 -3.85
N PHE A 34 -11.10 -4.62 -4.00
CA PHE A 34 -12.05 -4.96 -2.94
C PHE A 34 -12.05 -6.47 -2.75
N TYR A 35 -12.05 -6.92 -1.51
CA TYR A 35 -12.19 -8.33 -1.19
C TYR A 35 -12.96 -8.53 0.12
N LYS A 36 -13.65 -9.67 0.24
CA LYS A 36 -14.28 -10.07 1.49
C LYS A 36 -13.26 -10.86 2.30
N SER A 37 -12.76 -10.26 3.38
CA SER A 37 -11.87 -10.94 4.31
C SER A 37 -12.66 -11.95 5.14
N LYS A 38 -12.13 -13.16 5.28
CA LYS A 38 -12.63 -14.18 6.20
C LYS A 38 -12.16 -13.94 7.63
N ILE A 39 -10.99 -13.30 7.76
CA ILE A 39 -10.35 -13.03 9.06
C ILE A 39 -11.06 -11.89 9.79
N SER A 40 -11.34 -10.78 9.10
CA SER A 40 -12.04 -9.64 9.71
C SER A 40 -13.57 -9.76 9.64
N ASP A 41 -14.09 -10.71 8.84
CA ASP A 41 -15.51 -10.83 8.44
C ASP A 41 -16.08 -9.51 7.89
N ASN A 42 -15.26 -8.77 7.17
CA ASN A 42 -15.64 -7.48 6.60
C ASN A 42 -15.19 -7.34 5.15
N TRP A 43 -15.77 -6.38 4.42
CA TRP A 43 -15.26 -5.93 3.13
C TRP A 43 -14.04 -5.06 3.37
N GLU A 44 -12.94 -5.45 2.74
CA GLU A 44 -11.66 -4.76 2.80
C GLU A 44 -11.27 -4.21 1.44
N LYS A 45 -10.35 -3.26 1.46
CA LYS A 45 -9.88 -2.59 0.25
C LYS A 45 -8.41 -2.29 0.35
N LEU A 46 -7.77 -2.22 -0.80
CA LEU A 46 -6.38 -1.83 -0.94
C LEU A 46 -6.17 -1.10 -2.27
N ILE A 47 -5.06 -0.38 -2.38
CA ILE A 47 -4.63 0.26 -3.63
C ILE A 47 -3.39 -0.46 -4.14
N VAL A 48 -3.39 -0.77 -5.43
CA VAL A 48 -2.24 -1.29 -6.16
C VAL A 48 -1.75 -0.24 -7.12
N TYR A 49 -0.49 0.16 -6.99
CA TYR A 49 0.22 0.93 -8.00
C TYR A 49 1.01 -0.03 -8.90
N LEU A 50 0.83 0.13 -10.21
CA LEU A 50 1.66 -0.54 -11.21
C LEU A 50 2.44 0.51 -12.00
N PRO A 51 3.76 0.33 -12.17
CA PRO A 51 4.59 1.28 -12.90
C PRO A 51 4.24 1.31 -14.39
N PRO A 52 4.53 2.44 -15.07
CA PRO A 52 4.26 2.58 -16.50
C PRO A 52 5.20 1.72 -17.36
N CYS A 53 4.75 1.40 -18.56
CA CYS A 53 5.56 0.86 -19.66
C CYS A 53 6.24 -0.50 -19.40
N VAL A 54 5.85 -1.21 -18.35
CA VAL A 54 6.37 -2.55 -18.03
C VAL A 54 5.23 -3.50 -17.66
N PRO A 55 5.34 -4.79 -18.01
CA PRO A 55 4.36 -5.78 -17.56
C PRO A 55 4.45 -5.95 -16.04
N SER A 56 3.32 -6.24 -15.39
CA SER A 56 3.31 -6.53 -13.94
C SER A 56 3.98 -7.84 -13.59
N ALA A 57 4.00 -8.79 -14.52
CA ALA A 57 4.54 -10.12 -14.30
C ALA A 57 6.03 -10.08 -13.91
N GLY A 58 6.33 -10.67 -12.75
CA GLY A 58 7.69 -10.80 -12.24
C GLY A 58 8.29 -9.54 -11.61
N LEU A 59 7.55 -8.42 -11.52
CA LEU A 59 8.01 -7.23 -10.81
C LEU A 59 8.26 -7.53 -9.32
N PRO A 60 9.24 -6.86 -8.70
CA PRO A 60 9.29 -6.75 -7.25
C PRO A 60 8.06 -5.99 -6.73
N VAL A 61 7.68 -6.24 -5.49
CA VAL A 61 6.55 -5.57 -4.84
C VAL A 61 6.92 -5.01 -3.48
N LEU A 62 6.49 -3.78 -3.22
CA LEU A 62 6.57 -3.14 -1.91
C LEU A 62 5.18 -3.10 -1.28
N TYR A 63 5.02 -3.74 -0.12
CA TYR A 63 3.85 -3.58 0.73
C TYR A 63 4.06 -2.34 1.62
N LEU A 64 3.33 -1.26 1.33
CA LEU A 64 3.56 0.06 1.93
C LEU A 64 2.42 0.41 2.89
N GLN A 65 2.75 0.50 4.18
CA GLN A 65 1.75 0.61 5.24
C GLN A 65 1.66 2.05 5.79
N HIS A 66 0.42 2.53 5.95
CA HIS A 66 0.11 3.87 6.45
C HIS A 66 0.19 3.98 7.98
N GLY A 67 0.14 5.20 8.51
CA GLY A 67 0.13 5.51 9.93
C GLY A 67 -1.23 5.34 10.62
N PHE A 68 -1.25 5.51 11.93
CA PHE A 68 -2.49 5.42 12.71
C PHE A 68 -3.52 6.47 12.28
N GLY A 69 -4.77 6.05 12.13
CA GLY A 69 -5.87 6.94 11.75
C GLY A 69 -5.95 7.26 10.26
N GLU A 70 -5.04 6.76 9.45
CA GLU A 70 -5.01 6.88 8.00
C GLU A 70 -5.71 5.70 7.31
N SER A 71 -5.52 5.53 6.01
CA SER A 71 -6.14 4.46 5.23
C SER A 71 -5.29 4.07 4.02
N GLU A 72 -5.74 3.10 3.26
CA GLU A 72 -5.09 2.59 2.04
C GLU A 72 -4.78 3.66 0.97
N ILE A 73 -5.50 4.78 0.99
CA ILE A 73 -5.29 5.86 0.00
C ILE A 73 -4.25 6.90 0.44
N SER A 74 -3.79 6.88 1.68
CA SER A 74 -2.96 7.98 2.23
C SER A 74 -1.66 8.18 1.48
N TRP A 75 -0.98 7.10 1.12
CA TRP A 75 0.26 7.18 0.36
C TRP A 75 0.08 7.69 -1.07
N SER A 76 -1.06 7.40 -1.71
CA SER A 76 -1.34 7.88 -3.06
C SER A 76 -1.91 9.31 -3.09
N THR A 77 -2.62 9.73 -2.03
CA THR A 77 -3.22 11.08 -1.97
C THR A 77 -2.28 12.10 -1.34
N THR A 78 -1.93 11.90 -0.05
CA THR A 78 -1.08 12.83 0.69
C THR A 78 0.39 12.60 0.39
N GLY A 79 0.82 11.34 0.29
CA GLY A 79 2.19 10.96 0.01
C GLY A 79 2.58 11.03 -1.47
N LYS A 80 1.60 11.16 -2.39
CA LYS A 80 1.81 11.25 -3.85
C LYS A 80 2.80 10.20 -4.40
N VAL A 81 2.80 9.00 -3.78
CA VAL A 81 3.81 7.97 -4.08
C VAL A 81 3.80 7.53 -5.55
N ASN A 82 2.65 7.57 -6.21
CA ASN A 82 2.53 7.27 -7.63
C ASN A 82 3.29 8.30 -8.50
N LEU A 83 3.16 9.61 -8.21
CA LEU A 83 3.88 10.65 -8.96
C LEU A 83 5.40 10.57 -8.70
N LEU A 84 5.79 10.34 -7.44
CA LEU A 84 7.18 10.12 -7.07
C LEU A 84 7.79 8.94 -7.86
N MET A 85 7.08 7.80 -7.90
CA MET A 85 7.51 6.61 -8.63
C MET A 85 7.65 6.88 -10.13
N ASP A 86 6.63 7.48 -10.74
CA ASP A 86 6.62 7.79 -12.17
C ASP A 86 7.81 8.69 -12.55
N ASN A 87 8.03 9.75 -11.78
CA ASN A 87 9.11 10.70 -12.01
C ASN A 87 10.51 10.07 -11.83
N LEU A 88 10.70 9.24 -10.79
CA LEU A 88 11.97 8.57 -10.54
C LEU A 88 12.26 7.48 -11.57
N ILE A 89 11.23 6.73 -12.02
CA ILE A 89 11.38 5.73 -13.09
C ILE A 89 11.75 6.42 -14.41
N ALA A 90 11.04 7.48 -14.78
CA ALA A 90 11.31 8.25 -16.00
C ALA A 90 12.71 8.86 -16.00
N ALA A 91 13.20 9.30 -14.83
CA ALA A 91 14.55 9.81 -14.65
C ALA A 91 15.64 8.70 -14.61
N GLY A 92 15.27 7.42 -14.68
CA GLY A 92 16.20 6.28 -14.57
C GLY A 92 16.86 6.14 -13.19
N LYS A 93 16.32 6.79 -12.16
CA LYS A 93 16.87 6.77 -10.80
C LYS A 93 16.51 5.50 -10.03
N ILE A 94 15.41 4.86 -10.38
CA ILE A 94 14.97 3.59 -9.77
C ILE A 94 14.52 2.60 -10.85
N LYS A 95 14.59 1.31 -10.52
CA LYS A 95 13.97 0.24 -11.32
C LYS A 95 12.48 0.17 -10.99
N PRO A 96 11.60 -0.17 -11.96
CA PRO A 96 10.18 -0.34 -11.73
C PRO A 96 9.88 -1.44 -10.71
N PHE A 97 8.93 -1.18 -9.79
CA PHE A 97 8.34 -2.16 -8.89
C PHE A 97 6.88 -1.81 -8.58
N ALA A 98 6.07 -2.79 -8.22
CA ALA A 98 4.70 -2.59 -7.81
C ALA A 98 4.62 -2.13 -6.35
N ILE A 99 3.57 -1.38 -5.99
CA ILE A 99 3.29 -1.03 -4.58
C ILE A 99 1.88 -1.47 -4.23
N VAL A 100 1.74 -2.13 -3.09
CA VAL A 100 0.45 -2.54 -2.51
C VAL A 100 0.25 -1.80 -1.20
N MET A 101 -0.82 -1.02 -1.10
CA MET A 101 -1.16 -0.20 0.04
C MET A 101 -2.45 -0.73 0.66
N GLY A 102 -2.35 -1.45 1.77
CA GLY A 102 -3.48 -2.01 2.50
C GLY A 102 -3.98 -1.09 3.62
N ASN A 103 -5.14 -1.41 4.19
CA ASN A 103 -5.68 -0.69 5.33
C ASN A 103 -5.31 -1.38 6.66
N GLY A 104 -4.30 -0.88 7.35
CA GLY A 104 -3.87 -1.39 8.66
C GLY A 104 -4.78 -1.04 9.84
N MET A 105 -5.79 -0.18 9.62
CA MET A 105 -6.85 0.12 10.60
C MET A 105 -8.00 -0.89 10.50
N VAL A 106 -7.67 -2.17 10.56
CA VAL A 106 -8.61 -3.27 10.40
C VAL A 106 -9.75 -3.19 11.41
N LYS A 107 -10.98 -3.34 10.93
CA LYS A 107 -12.18 -3.47 11.74
C LYS A 107 -12.73 -4.87 11.60
N GLN A 108 -12.82 -5.58 12.71
CA GLN A 108 -13.40 -6.92 12.78
C GLN A 108 -14.86 -6.86 13.19
N ARG A 109 -15.70 -7.71 12.60
CA ARG A 109 -17.08 -7.86 13.05
C ARG A 109 -17.11 -8.81 14.25
N ILE A 110 -17.55 -8.29 15.39
CA ILE A 110 -17.71 -9.03 16.65
C ILE A 110 -19.13 -8.74 17.17
N ASP A 111 -19.93 -9.76 17.36
CA ASP A 111 -21.34 -9.64 17.82
C ASP A 111 -22.17 -8.66 16.97
N GLY A 112 -21.95 -8.69 15.65
CA GLY A 112 -22.65 -7.80 14.71
C GLY A 112 -22.08 -6.39 14.58
N GLU A 113 -21.19 -5.96 15.48
CA GLU A 113 -20.56 -4.64 15.48
C GLU A 113 -19.15 -4.65 14.88
N LEU A 114 -18.75 -3.55 14.26
CA LEU A 114 -17.38 -3.36 13.76
C LEU A 114 -16.50 -2.76 14.84
N LYS A 115 -15.56 -3.55 15.37
CA LYS A 115 -14.57 -3.14 16.37
C LYS A 115 -13.17 -3.08 15.79
N LEU A 116 -12.40 -2.05 16.16
CA LEU A 116 -11.03 -1.89 15.69
C LEU A 116 -10.14 -3.03 16.24
N ASN A 117 -9.51 -3.79 15.34
CA ASN A 117 -8.56 -4.85 15.67
C ASN A 117 -7.35 -4.83 14.72
N ARG A 118 -6.42 -3.94 14.98
CA ARG A 118 -5.22 -3.75 14.16
C ARG A 118 -4.25 -4.95 14.16
N ALA A 119 -4.35 -5.80 15.16
CA ALA A 119 -3.48 -6.99 15.28
C ALA A 119 -3.73 -8.00 14.16
N LEU A 120 -4.93 -7.99 13.56
CA LEU A 120 -5.28 -8.89 12.45
C LEU A 120 -4.57 -8.58 11.13
N TYR A 121 -4.01 -7.38 10.96
CA TYR A 121 -3.46 -6.98 9.68
C TYR A 121 -2.34 -7.91 9.20
N GLY A 122 -1.46 -8.36 10.09
CA GLY A 122 -0.38 -9.29 9.74
C GLY A 122 -0.92 -10.61 9.17
N GLN A 123 -1.87 -11.22 9.87
CA GLN A 123 -2.52 -12.43 9.41
C GLN A 123 -3.23 -12.22 8.07
N MET A 124 -3.99 -11.13 7.94
CA MET A 124 -4.68 -10.80 6.68
C MET A 124 -3.71 -10.57 5.53
N LEU A 125 -2.57 -9.91 5.79
CA LEU A 125 -1.54 -9.69 4.76
C LEU A 125 -1.01 -11.02 4.24
N VAL A 126 -0.62 -11.91 5.12
CA VAL A 126 0.04 -13.17 4.76
C VAL A 126 -0.95 -14.19 4.17
N GLU A 127 -2.12 -14.34 4.79
CA GLU A 127 -3.05 -15.41 4.42
C GLU A 127 -4.03 -15.02 3.30
N GLU A 128 -4.34 -13.71 3.14
CA GLU A 128 -5.37 -13.25 2.20
C GLU A 128 -4.81 -12.30 1.13
N ILE A 129 -4.17 -11.19 1.52
CA ILE A 129 -3.79 -10.12 0.59
C ILE A 129 -2.68 -10.59 -0.34
N LEU A 130 -1.59 -11.07 0.22
CA LEU A 130 -0.40 -11.49 -0.52
C LEU A 130 -0.72 -12.56 -1.58
N PRO A 131 -1.35 -13.70 -1.23
CA PRO A 131 -1.65 -14.73 -2.22
C PRO A 131 -2.66 -14.25 -3.28
N MET A 132 -3.64 -13.44 -2.90
CA MET A 132 -4.65 -12.92 -3.82
C MET A 132 -4.03 -11.95 -4.84
N ILE A 133 -3.26 -10.97 -4.38
CA ILE A 133 -2.73 -9.91 -5.22
C ILE A 133 -1.58 -10.41 -6.09
N GLU A 134 -0.66 -11.19 -5.55
CA GLU A 134 0.44 -11.74 -6.33
C GLU A 134 -0.05 -12.69 -7.43
N LYS A 135 -1.09 -13.49 -7.15
CA LYS A 135 -1.73 -14.33 -8.18
C LYS A 135 -2.40 -13.49 -9.26
N LYS A 136 -3.13 -12.43 -8.86
CA LYS A 136 -3.87 -11.58 -9.81
C LYS A 136 -2.95 -10.81 -10.75
N TYR A 137 -1.89 -10.23 -10.22
CA TYR A 137 -0.98 -9.35 -10.96
C TYR A 137 0.30 -10.03 -11.42
N GLN A 138 0.57 -11.25 -10.97
CA GLN A 138 1.74 -12.05 -11.28
C GLN A 138 3.08 -11.40 -10.90
N PHE A 139 3.08 -10.52 -9.91
CA PHE A 139 4.29 -9.94 -9.35
C PHE A 139 4.71 -10.64 -8.04
N GLY A 140 5.84 -10.24 -7.44
CA GLY A 140 6.35 -10.86 -6.20
C GLY A 140 6.74 -12.31 -6.41
N GLY A 141 6.07 -13.21 -5.72
CA GLY A 141 6.22 -14.66 -5.86
C GLY A 141 7.40 -15.28 -5.10
N SER A 142 8.33 -14.48 -4.60
CA SER A 142 9.42 -14.96 -3.74
C SER A 142 9.86 -13.88 -2.75
N LYS A 143 10.52 -14.29 -1.68
CA LYS A 143 11.07 -13.42 -0.63
C LYS A 143 11.93 -12.29 -1.20
N GLU A 144 12.81 -12.60 -2.15
CA GLU A 144 13.75 -11.64 -2.75
C GLU A 144 13.05 -10.55 -3.56
N LYS A 145 11.80 -10.77 -3.93
CA LYS A 145 10.98 -9.83 -4.68
C LYS A 145 9.95 -9.10 -3.82
N ARG A 146 9.93 -9.35 -2.52
CA ARG A 146 9.03 -8.68 -1.58
C ARG A 146 9.79 -7.73 -0.69
N GLY A 147 9.23 -6.54 -0.52
CA GLY A 147 9.66 -5.59 0.50
C GLY A 147 8.46 -5.10 1.28
N MET A 148 8.69 -4.68 2.52
CA MET A 148 7.66 -4.04 3.34
C MET A 148 8.22 -2.79 4.00
N ALA A 149 7.41 -1.72 4.02
CA ALA A 149 7.74 -0.46 4.68
C ALA A 149 6.49 0.15 5.30
N GLY A 150 6.67 1.07 6.24
CA GLY A 150 5.52 1.74 6.87
C GLY A 150 5.90 2.94 7.70
N LEU A 151 4.91 3.80 7.93
CA LEU A 151 5.01 5.00 8.75
C LEU A 151 4.36 4.75 10.11
N SER A 152 5.02 5.11 11.23
CA SER A 152 4.42 5.09 12.58
C SER A 152 3.80 3.72 12.91
N MET A 153 2.48 3.62 13.07
CA MET A 153 1.78 2.33 13.22
C MET A 153 2.21 1.32 12.15
N GLY A 154 2.33 1.77 10.90
CA GLY A 154 2.76 0.93 9.79
C GLY A 154 4.18 0.40 9.97
N SER A 155 5.10 1.14 10.59
CA SER A 155 6.45 0.64 10.88
C SER A 155 6.43 -0.47 11.94
N VAL A 156 5.58 -0.33 12.96
CA VAL A 156 5.38 -1.37 13.98
C VAL A 156 4.79 -2.64 13.36
N GLN A 157 3.78 -2.50 12.51
CA GLN A 157 3.19 -3.61 11.77
C GLN A 157 4.22 -4.28 10.85
N THR A 158 5.01 -3.49 10.10
CA THR A 158 6.09 -3.98 9.24
C THR A 158 7.10 -4.81 10.02
N THR A 159 7.64 -4.25 11.11
CA THR A 159 8.65 -4.95 11.93
C THR A 159 8.09 -6.26 12.49
N ARG A 160 6.88 -6.22 13.01
CA ARG A 160 6.23 -7.42 13.56
C ARG A 160 6.03 -8.49 12.48
N ILE A 161 5.47 -8.14 11.35
CA ILE A 161 5.16 -9.09 10.26
C ILE A 161 6.45 -9.72 9.72
N ILE A 162 7.50 -8.93 9.47
CA ILE A 162 8.78 -9.46 8.97
C ILE A 162 9.45 -10.40 10.00
N CYS A 163 9.31 -10.13 11.31
CA CYS A 163 9.85 -10.99 12.34
C CYS A 163 9.04 -12.29 12.52
N GLU A 164 7.71 -12.22 12.37
CA GLU A 164 6.83 -13.39 12.51
C GLU A 164 6.80 -14.26 11.23
N HIS A 165 7.04 -13.65 10.05
CA HIS A 165 6.98 -14.30 8.72
C HIS A 165 8.20 -13.91 7.88
N PRO A 166 9.38 -14.48 8.17
CA PRO A 166 10.64 -14.14 7.48
C PRO A 166 10.75 -14.71 6.06
N GLU A 167 9.84 -15.57 5.64
CA GLU A 167 9.70 -16.12 4.29
C GLU A 167 9.09 -15.08 3.34
#